data_9ce2ee0f359b2576b569a7d3a60f632f
#
_entry.id   9ce2ee0f359b2576b569a7d3a60f632f
#
_cell.length_a   1.000
_cell.length_b   1.000
_cell.length_c   1.000
_cell.angle_alpha   90.00
_cell.angle_beta   90.00
_cell.angle_gamma   90.00
#
_symmetry.space_group_name_H-M   'P 1'
#
loop_
_entity.id
_entity.type
_entity.pdbx_description
1 polymer ?
#
loop_
_entity_poly.entity_id
_entity_poly.type
_entity_poly.pdbx_seq_one_letter_code
_entity_poly.pdbx_strand_id
1 'polypeptide(L)'
;MNNLVNYKNSSPYKFCFLMLLYAIGASSLPIIPEQFFNISSLSIRLIIFFVLKVLTIIFPIYIIKSVGFINQFKLDIKNFLKATIILFPFFVVCVNNIPLVAVFTGGASFEKVGITYLYYILVCLSIAVFEELIFRGIIYPIIKEKKQDFWAIIYSSLIFSVAHLVNALSLNVGAMLMQLGYSFLIGAMCAVAYNYSSSIYFAIILHFVYNFGGLMTNYNLVSGNIWNLPSIVVTAILAVITVIYTIIVYFSRIKNESSSSKG
;
A
#
# COMPACT_ATOMS: atom_id res chain seq x y z
N MET A 1 -11.26 25.49 -7.83
CA MET A 1 -9.84 25.11 -7.65
C MET A 1 -9.12 25.90 -6.56
N ASN A 2 -9.22 27.22 -6.53
CA ASN A 2 -8.52 28.06 -5.53
C ASN A 2 -8.86 27.72 -4.06
N ASN A 3 -10.11 27.37 -3.74
CA ASN A 3 -10.51 27.08 -2.36
C ASN A 3 -9.83 25.82 -1.75
N LEU A 4 -9.63 24.74 -2.53
CA LEU A 4 -8.95 23.54 -2.06
C LEU A 4 -7.46 23.78 -1.82
N VAL A 5 -6.80 24.51 -2.74
CA VAL A 5 -5.38 24.91 -2.59
C VAL A 5 -5.21 25.79 -1.37
N ASN A 6 -6.08 26.78 -1.19
CA ASN A 6 -6.07 27.69 -0.04
C ASN A 6 -6.27 26.90 1.27
N TYR A 7 -7.22 25.96 1.31
CA TYR A 7 -7.46 25.14 2.48
C TYR A 7 -6.27 24.21 2.79
N LYS A 8 -5.70 23.55 1.77
CA LYS A 8 -4.47 22.75 1.94
C LYS A 8 -3.32 23.59 2.53
N ASN A 9 -3.12 24.80 2.04
CA ASN A 9 -2.02 25.68 2.46
C ASN A 9 -2.23 26.25 3.86
N SER A 10 -3.46 26.65 4.21
CA SER A 10 -3.81 27.22 5.52
C SER A 10 -3.92 26.18 6.64
N SER A 11 -4.33 24.96 6.31
CA SER A 11 -4.60 23.90 7.29
C SER A 11 -4.15 22.51 6.79
N PRO A 12 -2.84 22.30 6.51
CA PRO A 12 -2.34 21.09 5.86
C PRO A 12 -2.63 19.81 6.66
N TYR A 13 -2.49 19.85 7.97
CA TYR A 13 -2.72 18.67 8.82
C TYR A 13 -4.22 18.33 8.94
N LYS A 14 -5.11 19.34 8.95
CA LYS A 14 -6.57 19.10 8.87
C LYS A 14 -6.94 18.50 7.52
N PHE A 15 -6.28 18.93 6.45
CA PHE A 15 -6.48 18.34 5.12
C PHE A 15 -6.07 16.86 5.11
N CYS A 16 -4.89 16.51 5.66
CA CYS A 16 -4.46 15.13 5.80
C CYS A 16 -5.43 14.29 6.64
N PHE A 17 -5.95 14.85 7.73
CA PHE A 17 -6.95 14.19 8.57
C PHE A 17 -8.25 13.89 7.82
N LEU A 18 -8.76 14.84 7.02
CA LEU A 18 -9.93 14.60 6.16
C LEU A 18 -9.66 13.50 5.12
N MET A 19 -8.45 13.45 4.55
CA MET A 19 -8.07 12.37 3.63
C MET A 19 -7.99 11.02 4.33
N LEU A 20 -7.54 10.97 5.59
CA LEU A 20 -7.59 9.76 6.41
C LEU A 20 -9.04 9.30 6.66
N LEU A 21 -9.94 10.21 7.05
CA LEU A 21 -11.35 9.89 7.25
C LEU A 21 -12.00 9.37 5.96
N TYR A 22 -11.68 9.99 4.83
CA TYR A 22 -12.12 9.51 3.53
C TYR A 22 -11.58 8.11 3.23
N ALA A 23 -10.28 7.84 3.50
CA ALA A 23 -9.68 6.53 3.29
C ALA A 23 -10.40 5.44 4.09
N ILE A 24 -10.69 5.70 5.37
CA ILE A 24 -11.42 4.78 6.26
C ILE A 24 -12.84 4.53 5.74
N GLY A 25 -13.61 5.59 5.47
CA GLY A 25 -14.98 5.47 4.99
C GLY A 25 -15.09 4.74 3.65
N ALA A 26 -14.24 5.12 2.68
CA ALA A 26 -14.21 4.49 1.36
C ALA A 26 -13.69 3.05 1.38
N SER A 27 -12.87 2.68 2.36
CA SER A 27 -12.43 1.28 2.54
C SER A 27 -13.53 0.39 3.11
N SER A 28 -14.44 0.95 3.90
CA SER A 28 -15.59 0.22 4.47
C SER A 28 -16.73 0.03 3.46
N LEU A 29 -16.81 0.84 2.42
CA LEU A 29 -17.93 0.88 1.47
C LEU A 29 -18.17 -0.46 0.75
N PRO A 30 -17.14 -1.21 0.27
CA PRO A 30 -17.34 -2.49 -0.39
C PRO A 30 -17.84 -3.62 0.53
N ILE A 31 -17.71 -3.47 1.85
CA ILE A 31 -18.14 -4.46 2.85
C ILE A 31 -19.65 -4.43 3.04
N ILE A 32 -20.28 -3.26 2.84
CA ILE A 32 -21.71 -3.03 3.07
C ILE A 32 -22.59 -4.00 2.26
N PRO A 33 -22.44 -4.13 0.92
CA PRO A 33 -23.28 -5.06 0.15
C PRO A 33 -23.15 -6.53 0.59
N GLU A 34 -21.92 -6.93 1.00
CA GLU A 34 -21.69 -8.30 1.47
C GLU A 34 -22.50 -8.62 2.73
N GLN A 35 -22.58 -7.67 3.67
CA GLN A 35 -23.32 -7.84 4.91
C GLN A 35 -24.85 -7.79 4.72
N PHE A 36 -25.33 -6.93 3.81
CA PHE A 36 -26.78 -6.72 3.66
C PHE A 36 -27.44 -7.68 2.67
N PHE A 37 -26.73 -8.21 1.67
CA PHE A 37 -27.35 -8.99 0.59
C PHE A 37 -27.00 -10.49 0.62
N ASN A 38 -26.26 -10.99 1.63
CA ASN A 38 -25.89 -12.41 1.78
C ASN A 38 -25.39 -13.05 0.47
N ILE A 39 -24.47 -12.34 -0.23
CA ILE A 39 -23.98 -12.77 -1.53
C ILE A 39 -23.08 -14.00 -1.35
N SER A 40 -23.56 -15.17 -1.78
CA SER A 40 -22.83 -16.44 -1.65
C SER A 40 -21.71 -16.61 -2.67
N SER A 41 -21.86 -16.05 -3.87
CA SER A 41 -20.85 -16.17 -4.95
C SER A 41 -19.65 -15.27 -4.69
N LEU A 42 -18.47 -15.89 -4.52
CA LEU A 42 -17.20 -15.17 -4.36
C LEU A 42 -16.90 -14.24 -5.56
N SER A 43 -17.14 -14.72 -6.78
CA SER A 43 -16.91 -13.90 -8.00
C SER A 43 -17.78 -12.65 -8.01
N ILE A 44 -19.04 -12.74 -7.62
CA ILE A 44 -19.95 -11.58 -7.56
C ILE A 44 -19.47 -10.60 -6.49
N ARG A 45 -19.06 -11.08 -5.30
CA ARG A 45 -18.51 -10.24 -4.24
C ARG A 45 -17.28 -9.47 -4.71
N LEU A 46 -16.34 -10.14 -5.38
CA LEU A 46 -15.12 -9.53 -5.92
C LEU A 46 -15.42 -8.47 -6.99
N ILE A 47 -16.38 -8.72 -7.88
CA ILE A 47 -16.80 -7.73 -8.89
C ILE A 47 -17.40 -6.49 -8.24
N ILE A 48 -18.33 -6.67 -7.29
CA ILE A 48 -18.94 -5.55 -6.56
C ILE A 48 -17.87 -4.75 -5.83
N PHE A 49 -16.96 -5.44 -5.12
CA PHE A 49 -15.85 -4.82 -4.42
C PHE A 49 -15.00 -3.97 -5.37
N PHE A 50 -14.60 -4.55 -6.50
CA PHE A 50 -13.79 -3.86 -7.51
C PHE A 50 -14.49 -2.61 -8.04
N VAL A 51 -15.76 -2.72 -8.44
CA VAL A 51 -16.52 -1.57 -8.98
C VAL A 51 -16.63 -0.45 -7.96
N LEU A 52 -17.01 -0.77 -6.71
CA LEU A 52 -17.12 0.24 -5.65
C LEU A 52 -15.77 0.87 -5.35
N LYS A 53 -14.68 0.09 -5.33
CA LYS A 53 -13.33 0.60 -5.10
C LYS A 53 -12.87 1.53 -6.22
N VAL A 54 -13.13 1.18 -7.47
CA VAL A 54 -12.84 2.06 -8.63
C VAL A 54 -13.57 3.40 -8.52
N LEU A 55 -14.83 3.39 -8.11
CA LEU A 55 -15.58 4.64 -7.90
C LEU A 55 -14.94 5.52 -6.81
N THR A 56 -14.41 4.93 -5.74
CA THR A 56 -13.72 5.69 -4.68
C THR A 56 -12.38 6.27 -5.15
N ILE A 57 -11.76 5.78 -6.21
CA ILE A 57 -10.50 6.30 -6.79
C ILE A 57 -10.71 7.67 -7.47
N ILE A 58 -11.89 7.98 -7.95
CA ILE A 58 -12.18 9.22 -8.67
C ILE A 58 -11.87 10.45 -7.82
N PHE A 59 -12.26 10.44 -6.55
CA PHE A 59 -12.05 11.58 -5.65
C PHE A 59 -10.57 11.88 -5.35
N PRO A 60 -9.71 10.95 -4.97
CA PRO A 60 -8.26 11.20 -4.83
C PRO A 60 -7.62 11.75 -6.10
N ILE A 61 -7.98 11.25 -7.29
CA ILE A 61 -7.47 11.77 -8.57
C ILE A 61 -7.89 13.24 -8.75
N TYR A 62 -9.15 13.57 -8.45
CA TYR A 62 -9.63 14.94 -8.50
C TYR A 62 -8.84 15.86 -7.54
N ILE A 63 -8.60 15.41 -6.31
CA ILE A 63 -7.82 16.15 -5.31
C ILE A 63 -6.38 16.36 -5.81
N ILE A 64 -5.69 15.33 -6.27
CA ILE A 64 -4.31 15.39 -6.78
C ILE A 64 -4.19 16.42 -7.90
N LYS A 65 -5.13 16.41 -8.85
CA LYS A 65 -5.20 17.41 -9.93
C LYS A 65 -5.42 18.82 -9.37
N SER A 66 -6.34 18.95 -8.44
CA SER A 66 -6.75 20.26 -7.90
C SER A 66 -5.64 20.92 -7.07
N VAL A 67 -4.84 20.14 -6.33
CA VAL A 67 -3.74 20.65 -5.50
C VAL A 67 -2.38 20.72 -6.20
N GLY A 68 -2.31 20.31 -7.49
CA GLY A 68 -1.11 20.45 -8.32
C GLY A 68 -0.09 19.32 -8.19
N PHE A 69 -0.45 18.17 -7.63
CA PHE A 69 0.45 17.03 -7.45
C PHE A 69 0.49 16.06 -8.65
N ILE A 70 0.12 16.51 -9.84
CA ILE A 70 -0.02 15.65 -11.03
C ILE A 70 1.33 15.08 -11.54
N ASN A 71 2.44 15.73 -11.23
CA ASN A 71 3.78 15.34 -11.74
C ASN A 71 4.24 13.95 -11.26
N GLN A 72 3.69 13.43 -10.17
CA GLN A 72 3.99 12.09 -9.66
C GLN A 72 3.56 10.95 -10.60
N PHE A 73 2.71 11.23 -11.59
CA PHE A 73 2.33 10.28 -12.64
C PHE A 73 3.24 10.32 -13.86
N LYS A 74 4.25 11.20 -13.88
CA LYS A 74 5.25 11.20 -14.95
C LYS A 74 6.15 9.99 -14.80
N LEU A 75 6.35 9.27 -15.90
CA LEU A 75 7.24 8.12 -15.97
C LEU A 75 8.51 8.55 -16.73
N ASP A 76 9.62 8.68 -15.99
CA ASP A 76 10.95 8.74 -16.57
C ASP A 76 11.53 7.33 -16.66
N ILE A 77 11.62 6.79 -17.87
CA ILE A 77 12.03 5.40 -18.11
C ILE A 77 13.45 5.13 -17.58
N LYS A 78 14.38 6.07 -17.71
CA LYS A 78 15.77 5.89 -17.22
C LYS A 78 15.81 5.79 -15.69
N ASN A 79 15.13 6.70 -15.03
CA ASN A 79 15.02 6.68 -13.57
C ASN A 79 14.20 5.48 -13.09
N PHE A 80 13.18 5.08 -13.84
CA PHE A 80 12.40 3.89 -13.55
C PHE A 80 13.26 2.62 -13.56
N LEU A 81 14.05 2.38 -14.60
CA LEU A 81 14.92 1.20 -14.70
C LEU A 81 15.99 1.19 -13.59
N LYS A 82 16.62 2.35 -13.30
CA LYS A 82 17.57 2.47 -12.19
C LYS A 82 16.90 2.17 -10.84
N ALA A 83 15.72 2.74 -10.61
CA ALA A 83 14.95 2.51 -9.40
C ALA A 83 14.52 1.04 -9.27
N THR A 84 14.19 0.34 -10.37
CA THR A 84 13.85 -1.08 -10.35
C THR A 84 14.97 -1.93 -9.75
N ILE A 85 16.22 -1.68 -10.13
CA ILE A 85 17.38 -2.41 -9.61
C ILE A 85 17.53 -2.18 -8.10
N ILE A 86 17.47 -0.92 -7.68
CA ILE A 86 17.65 -0.55 -6.26
C ILE A 86 16.46 -1.00 -5.41
N LEU A 87 15.24 -0.96 -5.93
CA LEU A 87 14.05 -1.33 -5.17
C LEU A 87 13.70 -2.83 -5.30
N PHE A 88 14.49 -3.61 -6.06
CA PHE A 88 14.27 -5.05 -6.24
C PHE A 88 14.13 -5.84 -4.93
N PRO A 89 14.94 -5.62 -3.88
CA PRO A 89 14.77 -6.31 -2.60
C PRO A 89 13.38 -6.08 -1.98
N PHE A 90 12.75 -4.93 -2.18
CA PHE A 90 11.37 -4.69 -1.73
C PHE A 90 10.36 -5.59 -2.46
N PHE A 91 10.59 -5.86 -3.74
CA PHE A 91 9.79 -6.84 -4.50
C PHE A 91 9.89 -8.24 -3.90
N VAL A 92 11.09 -8.68 -3.54
CA VAL A 92 11.30 -9.98 -2.90
C VAL A 92 10.50 -10.10 -1.60
N VAL A 93 10.51 -9.03 -0.79
CA VAL A 93 9.72 -8.97 0.45
C VAL A 93 8.22 -9.06 0.16
N CYS A 94 7.73 -8.31 -0.82
CA CYS A 94 6.32 -8.33 -1.19
C CYS A 94 5.88 -9.70 -1.74
N VAL A 95 6.72 -10.33 -2.58
CA VAL A 95 6.47 -11.67 -3.13
C VAL A 95 6.42 -12.74 -2.03
N ASN A 96 7.25 -12.61 -0.98
CA ASN A 96 7.20 -13.54 0.15
C ASN A 96 5.85 -13.55 0.89
N ASN A 97 5.06 -12.49 0.77
CA ASN A 97 3.71 -12.48 1.33
C ASN A 97 2.75 -13.44 0.60
N ILE A 98 3.08 -13.84 -0.64
CA ILE A 98 2.46 -15.00 -1.30
C ILE A 98 2.94 -16.25 -0.55
N PRO A 99 2.07 -17.17 -0.13
CA PRO A 99 2.43 -18.29 0.74
C PRO A 99 3.25 -19.38 0.03
N LEU A 100 4.22 -18.99 -0.80
CA LEU A 100 5.06 -19.89 -1.59
C LEU A 100 5.88 -20.82 -0.70
N VAL A 101 6.49 -20.31 0.38
CA VAL A 101 7.28 -21.11 1.30
C VAL A 101 6.43 -22.21 1.93
N ALA A 102 5.20 -21.89 2.37
CA ALA A 102 4.29 -22.87 2.93
C ALA A 102 3.88 -23.93 1.90
N VAL A 103 3.65 -23.53 0.66
CA VAL A 103 3.31 -24.45 -0.44
C VAL A 103 4.51 -25.37 -0.76
N PHE A 104 5.72 -24.84 -0.94
CA PHE A 104 6.91 -25.64 -1.24
C PHE A 104 7.32 -26.58 -0.10
N THR A 105 6.97 -26.25 1.14
CA THR A 105 7.23 -27.11 2.31
C THR A 105 6.06 -28.05 2.66
N GLY A 106 5.05 -28.14 1.79
CA GLY A 106 3.90 -29.03 1.93
C GLY A 106 2.89 -28.64 3.02
N GLY A 107 3.00 -27.42 3.56
CA GLY A 107 2.06 -26.92 4.58
C GLY A 107 0.76 -26.35 4.00
N ALA A 108 0.79 -25.91 2.75
CA ALA A 108 -0.37 -25.29 2.10
C ALA A 108 -0.47 -25.71 0.63
N SER A 109 -1.61 -25.42 0.00
CA SER A 109 -1.85 -25.63 -1.43
C SER A 109 -2.67 -24.47 -2.01
N PHE A 110 -2.40 -24.11 -3.27
CA PHE A 110 -3.25 -23.17 -3.99
C PHE A 110 -4.52 -23.86 -4.48
N GLU A 111 -5.64 -23.16 -4.40
CA GLU A 111 -6.89 -23.61 -5.01
C GLU A 111 -6.81 -23.53 -6.54
N LYS A 112 -7.73 -24.24 -7.21
CA LYS A 112 -7.75 -24.28 -8.69
C LYS A 112 -7.85 -22.87 -9.28
N VAL A 113 -6.93 -22.57 -10.19
CA VAL A 113 -6.94 -21.31 -10.94
C VAL A 113 -8.20 -21.23 -11.82
N GLY A 114 -8.89 -20.11 -11.75
CA GLY A 114 -10.10 -19.84 -12.55
C GLY A 114 -10.32 -18.33 -12.69
N ILE A 115 -11.48 -17.96 -13.25
CA ILE A 115 -11.86 -16.54 -13.45
C ILE A 115 -11.88 -15.74 -12.13
N THR A 116 -12.08 -16.39 -11.00
CA THR A 116 -12.04 -15.77 -9.68
C THR A 116 -10.70 -15.13 -9.38
N TYR A 117 -9.58 -15.73 -9.84
CA TYR A 117 -8.25 -15.12 -9.68
C TYR A 117 -8.11 -13.80 -10.45
N LEU A 118 -8.72 -13.68 -11.64
CA LEU A 118 -8.73 -12.43 -12.38
C LEU A 118 -9.46 -11.33 -11.58
N TYR A 119 -10.63 -11.62 -11.05
CA TYR A 119 -11.37 -10.66 -10.22
C TYR A 119 -10.60 -10.31 -8.93
N TYR A 120 -9.94 -11.28 -8.32
CA TYR A 120 -9.09 -11.08 -7.16
C TYR A 120 -7.89 -10.14 -7.47
N ILE A 121 -7.22 -10.35 -8.60
CA ILE A 121 -6.15 -9.45 -9.07
C ILE A 121 -6.66 -8.02 -9.21
N LEU A 122 -7.83 -7.83 -9.84
CA LEU A 122 -8.44 -6.51 -10.03
C LEU A 122 -8.78 -5.84 -8.68
N VAL A 123 -9.27 -6.60 -7.71
CA VAL A 123 -9.53 -6.11 -6.35
C VAL A 123 -8.23 -5.67 -5.68
N CYS A 124 -7.18 -6.51 -5.65
CA CYS A 124 -5.91 -6.18 -5.03
C CYS A 124 -5.27 -4.93 -5.66
N LEU A 125 -5.33 -4.82 -6.99
CA LEU A 125 -4.83 -3.66 -7.72
C LEU A 125 -5.62 -2.40 -7.38
N SER A 126 -6.95 -2.49 -7.34
CA SER A 126 -7.80 -1.33 -7.02
C SER A 126 -7.58 -0.82 -5.60
N ILE A 127 -7.36 -1.72 -4.62
CA ILE A 127 -6.99 -1.37 -3.25
C ILE A 127 -5.65 -0.62 -3.25
N ALA A 128 -4.61 -1.19 -3.87
CA ALA A 128 -3.29 -0.59 -3.91
C ALA A 128 -3.31 0.80 -4.57
N VAL A 129 -3.99 0.94 -5.72
CA VAL A 129 -4.15 2.24 -6.40
C VAL A 129 -4.86 3.24 -5.48
N PHE A 130 -6.00 2.87 -4.90
CA PHE A 130 -6.77 3.74 -4.02
C PHE A 130 -5.93 4.25 -2.84
N GLU A 131 -5.26 3.35 -2.14
CA GLU A 131 -4.51 3.69 -0.94
C GLU A 131 -3.25 4.49 -1.27
N GLU A 132 -2.50 4.11 -2.30
CA GLU A 132 -1.30 4.87 -2.68
C GLU A 132 -1.63 6.27 -3.19
N LEU A 133 -2.75 6.47 -3.89
CA LEU A 133 -3.21 7.81 -4.29
C LEU A 133 -3.46 8.71 -3.08
N ILE A 134 -4.02 8.18 -2.01
CA ILE A 134 -4.28 8.97 -0.79
C ILE A 134 -2.99 9.18 -0.01
N PHE A 135 -2.25 8.10 0.32
CA PHE A 135 -1.14 8.19 1.26
C PHE A 135 0.14 8.75 0.62
N ARG A 136 0.46 8.38 -0.63
CA ARG A 136 1.66 8.86 -1.34
C ARG A 136 1.32 9.96 -2.34
N GLY A 137 0.09 9.92 -2.89
CA GLY A 137 -0.37 10.93 -3.82
C GLY A 137 -0.81 12.25 -3.19
N ILE A 138 -1.29 12.22 -1.93
CA ILE A 138 -1.83 13.41 -1.27
C ILE A 138 -1.14 13.67 0.07
N ILE A 139 -1.21 12.73 1.03
CA ILE A 139 -0.75 12.95 2.41
C ILE A 139 0.76 13.15 2.47
N TYR A 140 1.54 12.29 1.85
CA TYR A 140 3.01 12.37 1.85
C TYR A 140 3.50 13.72 1.29
N PRO A 141 3.09 14.18 0.07
CA PRO A 141 3.59 15.45 -0.46
C PRO A 141 3.13 16.65 0.37
N ILE A 142 1.94 16.66 0.97
CA ILE A 142 1.51 17.74 1.86
C ILE A 142 2.42 17.82 3.10
N ILE A 143 2.77 16.68 3.69
CA ILE A 143 3.67 16.66 4.85
C ILE A 143 5.07 17.09 4.42
N LYS A 144 5.55 16.63 3.25
CA LYS A 144 6.85 16.98 2.69
C LYS A 144 7.00 18.50 2.42
N GLU A 145 5.95 19.18 2.00
CA GLU A 145 5.96 20.65 1.87
C GLU A 145 6.22 21.38 3.20
N LYS A 146 5.97 20.75 4.35
CA LYS A 146 6.10 21.35 5.68
C LYS A 146 7.24 20.79 6.51
N LYS A 147 7.75 19.62 6.17
CA LYS A 147 8.76 18.86 6.94
C LYS A 147 9.80 18.26 6.00
N GLN A 148 10.91 17.78 6.57
CA GLN A 148 11.90 17.01 5.83
C GLN A 148 11.35 15.66 5.38
N ASP A 149 11.93 15.07 4.35
CA ASP A 149 11.55 13.78 3.75
C ASP A 149 11.40 12.67 4.80
N PHE A 150 12.32 12.62 5.77
CA PHE A 150 12.25 11.65 6.87
C PHE A 150 10.91 11.70 7.61
N TRP A 151 10.47 12.89 8.01
CA TRP A 151 9.21 13.06 8.73
C TRP A 151 8.01 12.81 7.83
N ALA A 152 8.10 13.14 6.54
CA ALA A 152 7.05 12.83 5.59
C ALA A 152 6.86 11.31 5.44
N ILE A 153 7.96 10.53 5.38
CA ILE A 153 7.92 9.06 5.37
C ILE A 153 7.26 8.54 6.65
N ILE A 154 7.76 8.95 7.81
CA ILE A 154 7.27 8.47 9.11
C ILE A 154 5.79 8.77 9.30
N TYR A 155 5.38 10.03 9.14
CA TYR A 155 3.99 10.43 9.41
C TYR A 155 3.02 9.85 8.39
N SER A 156 3.35 9.81 7.09
CA SER A 156 2.46 9.19 6.11
C SER A 156 2.29 7.69 6.34
N SER A 157 3.34 7.01 6.84
CA SER A 157 3.29 5.58 7.18
C SER A 157 2.52 5.31 8.47
N LEU A 158 2.64 6.19 9.46
CA LEU A 158 1.82 6.12 10.68
C LEU A 158 0.34 6.34 10.37
N ILE A 159 0.02 7.33 9.55
CA ILE A 159 -1.36 7.61 9.14
C ILE A 159 -1.93 6.44 8.32
N PHE A 160 -1.09 5.83 7.45
CA PHE A 160 -1.46 4.61 6.72
C PHE A 160 -1.75 3.44 7.67
N SER A 161 -0.89 3.21 8.67
CA SER A 161 -1.11 2.18 9.67
C SER A 161 -2.39 2.43 10.47
N VAL A 162 -2.62 3.67 10.93
CA VAL A 162 -3.82 4.06 11.68
C VAL A 162 -5.11 3.85 10.86
N ALA A 163 -5.06 4.03 9.54
CA ALA A 163 -6.23 3.75 8.68
C ALA A 163 -6.70 2.29 8.78
N HIS A 164 -5.81 1.35 9.12
CA HIS A 164 -6.15 -0.06 9.30
C HIS A 164 -6.86 -0.38 10.62
N LEU A 165 -7.00 0.61 11.54
CA LEU A 165 -7.84 0.46 12.74
C LEU A 165 -9.30 0.16 12.41
N VAL A 166 -9.76 0.44 11.20
CA VAL A 166 -11.10 0.02 10.73
C VAL A 166 -11.32 -1.49 10.87
N ASN A 167 -10.26 -2.29 10.80
CA ASN A 167 -10.30 -3.74 10.94
C ASN A 167 -10.39 -4.21 12.40
N ALA A 168 -10.30 -3.30 13.39
CA ALA A 168 -10.41 -3.63 14.82
C ALA A 168 -11.76 -4.25 15.19
N LEU A 169 -12.80 -4.00 14.38
CA LEU A 169 -14.13 -4.60 14.58
C LEU A 169 -14.16 -6.11 14.25
N SER A 170 -13.22 -6.62 13.46
CA SER A 170 -13.17 -8.01 13.01
C SER A 170 -11.96 -8.80 13.52
N LEU A 171 -10.96 -8.14 14.12
CA LEU A 171 -9.72 -8.74 14.59
C LEU A 171 -9.65 -8.75 16.12
N ASN A 172 -9.01 -9.78 16.68
CA ASN A 172 -8.58 -9.74 18.07
C ASN A 172 -7.42 -8.74 18.26
N VAL A 173 -7.19 -8.31 19.51
CA VAL A 173 -6.20 -7.27 19.83
C VAL A 173 -4.80 -7.62 19.33
N GLY A 174 -4.36 -8.89 19.47
CA GLY A 174 -3.04 -9.33 19.01
C GLY A 174 -2.89 -9.20 17.48
N ALA A 175 -3.87 -9.69 16.72
CA ALA A 175 -3.89 -9.59 15.26
C ALA A 175 -3.96 -8.13 14.79
N MET A 176 -4.69 -7.28 15.49
CA MET A 176 -4.75 -5.84 15.20
C MET A 176 -3.40 -5.16 15.43
N LEU A 177 -2.73 -5.43 16.55
CA LEU A 177 -1.39 -4.86 16.82
C LEU A 177 -0.37 -5.32 15.78
N MET A 178 -0.40 -6.60 15.38
CA MET A 178 0.43 -7.11 14.29
C MET A 178 0.12 -6.38 12.99
N GLN A 179 -1.16 -6.19 12.66
CA GLN A 179 -1.57 -5.47 11.45
C GLN A 179 -1.03 -4.04 11.44
N LEU A 180 -1.16 -3.30 12.54
CA LEU A 180 -0.61 -1.96 12.64
C LEU A 180 0.90 -1.93 12.42
N GLY A 181 1.62 -2.89 13.02
CA GLY A 181 3.07 -3.01 12.88
C GLY A 181 3.50 -3.25 11.42
N TYR A 182 2.96 -4.27 10.76
CA TYR A 182 3.35 -4.55 9.37
C TYR A 182 2.83 -3.49 8.39
N SER A 183 1.64 -2.91 8.62
CA SER A 183 1.14 -1.82 7.78
C SER A 183 2.05 -0.59 7.87
N PHE A 184 2.58 -0.27 9.05
CA PHE A 184 3.58 0.78 9.18
C PHE A 184 4.85 0.48 8.37
N LEU A 185 5.39 -0.74 8.46
CA LEU A 185 6.61 -1.14 7.73
C LEU A 185 6.40 -1.10 6.21
N ILE A 186 5.30 -1.66 5.71
CA ILE A 186 4.95 -1.59 4.28
C ILE A 186 4.70 -0.15 3.87
N GLY A 187 4.04 0.63 4.71
CA GLY A 187 3.87 2.05 4.53
C GLY A 187 5.20 2.78 4.35
N ALA A 188 6.17 2.55 5.23
CA ALA A 188 7.50 3.16 5.14
C ALA A 188 8.26 2.72 3.88
N MET A 189 8.19 1.43 3.55
CA MET A 189 8.80 0.88 2.33
C MET A 189 8.23 1.53 1.06
N CYS A 190 6.90 1.63 0.94
CA CYS A 190 6.25 2.29 -0.20
C CYS A 190 6.56 3.79 -0.25
N ALA A 191 6.63 4.48 0.90
CA ALA A 191 6.99 5.89 0.96
C ALA A 191 8.46 6.13 0.54
N VAL A 192 9.40 5.27 0.95
CA VAL A 192 10.79 5.33 0.52
C VAL A 192 10.91 5.02 -0.98
N ALA A 193 10.20 4.01 -1.47
CA ALA A 193 10.19 3.67 -2.90
C ALA A 193 9.65 4.83 -3.76
N TYR A 194 8.55 5.45 -3.33
CA TYR A 194 8.01 6.66 -3.95
C TYR A 194 9.01 7.82 -3.91
N ASN A 195 9.59 8.08 -2.74
CA ASN A 195 10.57 9.14 -2.58
C ASN A 195 11.81 8.91 -3.44
N TYR A 196 12.34 7.69 -3.51
CA TYR A 196 13.51 7.33 -4.30
C TYR A 196 13.24 7.45 -5.81
N SER A 197 12.14 6.89 -6.30
CA SER A 197 11.81 6.83 -7.72
C SER A 197 11.17 8.11 -8.26
N SER A 198 10.64 8.97 -7.39
CA SER A 198 9.77 10.10 -7.72
C SER A 198 8.53 9.70 -8.52
N SER A 199 8.13 8.43 -8.44
CA SER A 199 7.01 7.85 -9.18
C SER A 199 6.09 7.05 -8.27
N ILE A 200 4.79 7.36 -8.32
CA ILE A 200 3.77 6.65 -7.55
C ILE A 200 3.61 5.17 -7.97
N TYR A 201 4.01 4.85 -9.20
CA TYR A 201 3.85 3.49 -9.76
C TYR A 201 4.62 2.43 -8.97
N PHE A 202 5.83 2.75 -8.44
CA PHE A 202 6.57 1.81 -7.60
C PHE A 202 5.82 1.47 -6.31
N ALA A 203 5.27 2.47 -5.64
CA ALA A 203 4.49 2.25 -4.43
C ALA A 203 3.25 1.40 -4.75
N ILE A 204 2.53 1.72 -5.84
CA ILE A 204 1.36 0.93 -6.27
C ILE A 204 1.74 -0.52 -6.56
N ILE A 205 2.82 -0.77 -7.30
CA ILE A 205 3.21 -2.14 -7.68
C ILE A 205 3.64 -2.93 -6.44
N LEU A 206 4.48 -2.38 -5.57
CA LEU A 206 4.91 -3.04 -4.33
C LEU A 206 3.71 -3.36 -3.44
N HIS A 207 2.83 -2.40 -3.23
CA HIS A 207 1.62 -2.59 -2.43
C HIS A 207 0.67 -3.63 -3.04
N PHE A 208 0.48 -3.58 -4.37
CA PHE A 208 -0.32 -4.58 -5.08
C PHE A 208 0.22 -6.00 -4.86
N VAL A 209 1.54 -6.23 -5.06
CA VAL A 209 2.16 -7.55 -4.88
C VAL A 209 2.03 -8.02 -3.43
N TYR A 210 2.22 -7.11 -2.47
CA TYR A 210 2.04 -7.41 -1.06
C TYR A 210 0.61 -7.84 -0.74
N ASN A 211 -0.39 -7.07 -1.18
CA ASN A 211 -1.80 -7.38 -0.97
C ASN A 211 -2.23 -8.65 -1.69
N PHE A 212 -1.70 -8.90 -2.90
CA PHE A 212 -2.00 -10.11 -3.65
C PHE A 212 -1.69 -11.37 -2.84
N GLY A 213 -0.57 -11.42 -2.13
CA GLY A 213 -0.26 -12.53 -1.23
C GLY A 213 -1.09 -12.54 0.05
N GLY A 214 -1.17 -11.38 0.72
CA GLY A 214 -1.76 -11.26 2.05
C GLY A 214 -3.27 -11.50 2.11
N LEU A 215 -3.99 -11.24 1.02
CA LEU A 215 -5.45 -11.42 0.97
C LEU A 215 -5.88 -12.80 0.47
N MET A 216 -4.96 -13.67 0.02
CA MET A 216 -5.32 -14.99 -0.56
C MET A 216 -6.13 -15.86 0.40
N THR A 217 -5.77 -15.87 1.68
CA THR A 217 -6.51 -16.62 2.71
C THR A 217 -7.91 -16.07 2.94
N ASN A 218 -8.07 -14.77 2.92
CA ASN A 218 -9.36 -14.11 3.15
C ASN A 218 -10.38 -14.45 2.05
N TYR A 219 -9.89 -14.82 0.87
CA TYR A 219 -10.72 -15.19 -0.29
C TYR A 219 -10.68 -16.69 -0.59
N ASN A 220 -10.15 -17.52 0.34
CA ASN A 220 -10.05 -18.98 0.19
C ASN A 220 -9.34 -19.40 -1.12
N LEU A 221 -8.32 -18.67 -1.53
CA LEU A 221 -7.49 -19.01 -2.70
C LEU A 221 -6.29 -19.88 -2.35
N VAL A 222 -6.07 -20.09 -1.07
CA VAL A 222 -5.06 -20.99 -0.52
C VAL A 222 -5.65 -21.72 0.69
N SER A 223 -5.35 -23.01 0.82
CA SER A 223 -5.76 -23.87 1.93
C SER A 223 -4.54 -24.45 2.66
N GLY A 224 -4.73 -24.89 3.90
CA GLY A 224 -3.68 -25.48 4.74
C GLY A 224 -3.02 -24.48 5.69
N ASN A 225 -1.88 -24.88 6.26
CA ASN A 225 -1.12 -24.09 7.24
C ASN A 225 -0.10 -23.19 6.54
N ILE A 226 -0.48 -21.96 6.21
CA ILE A 226 0.42 -20.96 5.60
C ILE A 226 1.47 -20.43 6.58
N TRP A 227 1.24 -20.56 7.88
CA TRP A 227 2.15 -20.15 8.96
C TRP A 227 2.90 -21.35 9.56
N ASN A 228 3.41 -22.24 8.71
CA ASN A 228 4.32 -23.27 9.16
C ASN A 228 5.69 -22.68 9.58
N LEU A 229 6.48 -23.43 10.33
CA LEU A 229 7.75 -22.93 10.88
C LEU A 229 8.68 -22.32 9.82
N PRO A 230 8.92 -22.95 8.64
CA PRO A 230 9.74 -22.35 7.59
C PRO A 230 9.21 -20.98 7.13
N SER A 231 7.89 -20.84 6.94
CA SER A 231 7.26 -19.58 6.52
C SER A 231 7.46 -18.48 7.56
N ILE A 232 7.28 -18.80 8.85
CA ILE A 232 7.49 -17.84 9.94
C ILE A 232 8.95 -17.37 9.97
N VAL A 233 9.91 -18.30 9.88
CA VAL A 233 11.34 -17.96 9.91
C VAL A 233 11.72 -17.07 8.74
N VAL A 234 11.33 -17.42 7.52
CA VAL A 234 11.64 -16.61 6.32
C VAL A 234 10.99 -15.22 6.43
N THR A 235 9.73 -15.13 6.85
CA THR A 235 9.03 -13.85 7.02
C THR A 235 9.72 -12.98 8.08
N ALA A 236 10.15 -13.54 9.20
CA ALA A 236 10.86 -12.80 10.24
C ALA A 236 12.21 -12.25 9.73
N ILE A 237 12.99 -13.07 9.01
CA ILE A 237 14.24 -12.63 8.40
C ILE A 237 14.00 -11.50 7.40
N LEU A 238 13.03 -11.64 6.52
CA LEU A 238 12.70 -10.62 5.52
C LEU A 238 12.17 -9.33 6.14
N ALA A 239 11.43 -9.41 7.25
CA ALA A 239 10.99 -8.22 7.98
C ALA A 239 12.19 -7.40 8.50
N VAL A 240 13.20 -8.06 9.08
CA VAL A 240 14.45 -7.40 9.52
C VAL A 240 15.20 -6.80 8.34
N ILE A 241 15.36 -7.55 7.26
CA ILE A 241 15.99 -7.06 6.02
C ILE A 241 15.25 -5.84 5.49
N THR A 242 13.91 -5.85 5.50
CA THR A 242 13.10 -4.73 5.04
C THR A 242 13.40 -3.45 5.80
N VAL A 243 13.46 -3.52 7.14
CA VAL A 243 13.79 -2.36 7.98
C VAL A 243 15.17 -1.82 7.62
N ILE A 244 16.19 -2.68 7.62
CA ILE A 244 17.58 -2.28 7.34
C ILE A 244 17.68 -1.69 5.92
N TYR A 245 17.09 -2.35 4.94
CA TYR A 245 17.16 -1.91 3.55
C TYR A 245 16.41 -0.62 3.29
N THR A 246 15.27 -0.41 3.94
CA THR A 246 14.52 0.86 3.88
C THR A 246 15.38 2.02 4.36
N ILE A 247 16.13 1.83 5.44
CA ILE A 247 17.07 2.81 5.98
C ILE A 247 18.21 3.08 4.97
N ILE A 248 18.81 2.03 4.41
CA ILE A 248 19.89 2.14 3.43
C ILE A 248 19.45 2.92 2.18
N VAL A 249 18.28 2.60 1.61
CA VAL A 249 17.75 3.27 0.41
C VAL A 249 17.47 4.74 0.71
N TYR A 250 16.92 5.06 1.87
CA TYR A 250 16.68 6.43 2.29
C TYR A 250 17.96 7.24 2.34
N PHE A 251 19.00 6.76 3.03
CA PHE A 251 20.28 7.48 3.14
C PHE A 251 21.05 7.55 1.82
N SER A 252 20.96 6.53 0.96
CA SER A 252 21.60 6.56 -0.37
C SER A 252 21.06 7.70 -1.24
N ARG A 253 19.77 7.99 -1.13
CA ARG A 253 19.16 9.12 -1.84
C ARG A 253 19.68 10.45 -1.33
N ILE A 254 19.72 10.68 -0.02
CA ILE A 254 20.24 11.94 0.56
C ILE A 254 21.66 12.22 0.07
N LYS A 255 22.52 11.18 0.04
CA LYS A 255 23.89 11.30 -0.46
C LYS A 255 23.94 11.72 -1.94
N ASN A 256 23.07 11.15 -2.77
CA ASN A 256 23.01 11.50 -4.20
C ASN A 256 22.54 12.94 -4.43
N GLU A 257 21.56 13.44 -3.66
CA GLU A 257 21.09 14.82 -3.73
C GLU A 257 22.16 15.82 -3.30
N SER A 258 22.91 15.51 -2.25
CA SER A 258 24.03 16.36 -1.77
C SER A 258 25.22 16.44 -2.73
N SER A 259 25.47 15.39 -3.52
CA SER A 259 26.52 15.38 -4.54
C SER A 259 26.12 16.13 -5.82
N SER A 260 24.83 16.10 -6.18
CA SER A 260 24.33 16.84 -7.36
C SER A 260 24.18 18.35 -7.13
N SER A 261 24.13 18.81 -5.88
CA SER A 261 24.07 20.23 -5.52
C SER A 261 25.48 20.92 -5.45
N LYS A 262 26.54 20.13 -5.55
CA LYS A 262 27.95 20.61 -5.48
C LYS A 262 28.66 20.62 -6.82
N GLY A 263 28.06 20.13 -7.88
CA GLY A 263 28.55 20.17 -9.26
C GLY A 263 27.68 21.07 -10.12
#